data_da9e0b500b04cd519af273862c8d63dd
#
_entry.id   da9e0b500b04cd519af273862c8d63dd
#
_cell.length_a   1.000
_cell.length_b   1.000
_cell.length_c   1.000
_cell.angle_alpha   90.00
_cell.angle_beta   90.00
_cell.angle_gamma   90.00
#
_symmetry.space_group_name_H-M   'P 1'
#
loop_
_entity.id
_entity.type
_entity.pdbx_description
1 polymer ?
#
loop_
_entity_poly.entity_id
_entity_poly.type
_entity_poly.pdbx_seq_one_letter_code
_entity_poly.pdbx_strand_id
1 'polypeptide(L)'
;MDKKINGKKILFFIFLSMSVTCFAQDSLSIEPRQINEADSIHVDTHTLLDNKLEDVTKTKGDSAYIKEDYAAAIQIYEALLKNGEAADVYYNLGNSYYKIGEIAKAVLNYERALLLQPGNGDIRANLEVARAKTIDKVEPVPEVFFVSWIKSLTNSMSVDAWATWGIVSFILLIIAFYFFIFSKQIMLKKIGFISGIILLIVTVCSNLFASQQKEHLVNRSEAIVMNPSVTVRSTPSESGTSLFILHEGRKVSVKDNSMKEWKEIRLEDGKVGWVPASAIEV
;
A
#
# COMPACT_ATOMS: atom_id res chain seq x y z
N MET A 1 9.99 -56.33 11.62
CA MET A 1 9.16 -55.96 10.45
C MET A 1 9.47 -54.47 10.10
N ASP A 2 10.53 -54.31 9.32
CA ASP A 2 11.02 -52.97 8.96
C ASP A 2 10.20 -52.35 7.89
N LYS A 3 9.49 -51.26 8.21
CA LYS A 3 8.80 -50.46 7.21
C LYS A 3 9.83 -49.62 6.45
N LYS A 4 10.27 -50.11 5.30
CA LYS A 4 11.03 -49.33 4.31
C LYS A 4 10.26 -48.06 3.96
N ILE A 5 10.65 -46.92 4.52
CA ILE A 5 10.11 -45.58 4.18
C ILE A 5 10.59 -45.28 2.74
N ASN A 6 9.63 -45.16 1.84
CA ASN A 6 9.89 -44.97 0.40
C ASN A 6 10.60 -43.64 0.17
N GLY A 7 11.84 -43.66 -0.35
CA GLY A 7 12.71 -42.47 -0.52
C GLY A 7 12.05 -41.31 -1.31
N LYS A 8 11.05 -41.61 -2.17
CA LYS A 8 10.24 -40.60 -2.85
C LYS A 8 9.38 -39.74 -1.91
N LYS A 9 9.01 -40.28 -0.71
CA LYS A 9 8.23 -39.55 0.31
C LYS A 9 9.11 -38.59 1.10
N ILE A 10 10.37 -38.94 1.33
CA ILE A 10 11.35 -38.10 2.05
C ILE A 10 11.76 -36.91 1.17
N LEU A 11 11.98 -37.12 -0.14
CA LEU A 11 12.38 -36.09 -1.08
C LEU A 11 11.30 -35.01 -1.23
N PHE A 12 10.01 -35.38 -1.17
CA PHE A 12 8.88 -34.45 -1.23
C PHE A 12 8.77 -33.57 0.01
N PHE A 13 9.03 -34.12 1.21
CA PHE A 13 9.04 -33.35 2.46
C PHE A 13 10.21 -32.36 2.53
N ILE A 14 11.36 -32.71 1.97
CA ILE A 14 12.53 -31.83 1.91
C ILE A 14 12.28 -30.67 0.92
N PHE A 15 11.61 -30.92 -0.22
CA PHE A 15 11.26 -29.87 -1.19
C PHE A 15 10.20 -28.90 -0.62
N LEU A 16 9.26 -29.38 0.20
CA LEU A 16 8.25 -28.57 0.84
C LEU A 16 8.81 -27.70 1.96
N SER A 17 9.86 -28.17 2.68
CA SER A 17 10.52 -27.39 3.74
C SER A 17 11.44 -26.28 3.19
N MET A 18 12.01 -26.44 2.00
CA MET A 18 12.87 -25.42 1.37
C MET A 18 12.10 -24.22 0.81
N SER A 19 10.83 -24.37 0.46
CA SER A 19 10.02 -23.24 -0.05
C SER A 19 9.50 -22.29 1.05
N VAL A 20 9.47 -22.73 2.31
CA VAL A 20 9.00 -21.91 3.45
C VAL A 20 10.11 -21.01 4.01
N THR A 21 11.39 -21.35 3.83
CA THR A 21 12.51 -20.60 4.41
C THR A 21 12.89 -19.34 3.62
N CYS A 22 12.38 -19.15 2.39
CA CYS A 22 12.75 -18.01 1.55
C CYS A 22 11.93 -16.73 1.81
N PHE A 23 10.84 -16.79 2.59
CA PHE A 23 9.95 -15.64 2.84
C PHE A 23 10.05 -15.04 4.25
N ALA A 24 10.91 -15.57 5.13
CA ALA A 24 10.98 -15.15 6.54
C ALA A 24 12.20 -14.27 6.88
N GLN A 25 12.96 -13.77 5.91
CA GLN A 25 14.28 -13.18 6.19
C GLN A 25 14.38 -11.66 5.99
N ASP A 26 13.27 -10.95 5.82
CA ASP A 26 13.26 -9.47 5.77
C ASP A 26 12.45 -8.83 6.93
N SER A 27 12.48 -9.43 8.12
CA SER A 27 12.16 -8.67 9.33
C SER A 27 13.44 -7.99 9.81
N LEU A 28 13.53 -6.69 9.63
CA LEU A 28 14.56 -5.83 10.21
C LEU A 28 14.70 -6.11 11.71
N SER A 29 15.75 -6.83 12.08
CA SER A 29 16.21 -6.94 13.45
C SER A 29 16.86 -5.61 13.84
N ILE A 30 16.14 -4.79 14.59
CA ILE A 30 16.71 -3.65 15.32
C ILE A 30 17.43 -4.25 16.52
N GLU A 31 18.76 -4.34 16.48
CA GLU A 31 19.58 -4.67 17.65
C GLU A 31 19.44 -3.56 18.69
N PRO A 32 19.22 -3.88 19.98
CA PRO A 32 19.24 -2.90 21.04
C PRO A 32 20.67 -2.41 21.28
N ARG A 33 20.92 -1.16 20.97
CA ARG A 33 22.18 -0.47 21.28
C ARG A 33 22.32 -0.35 22.78
N GLN A 34 23.31 -0.97 23.37
CA GLN A 34 23.70 -0.78 24.77
C GLN A 34 24.11 0.67 25.00
N ILE A 35 23.40 1.36 25.86
CA ILE A 35 23.74 2.71 26.33
C ILE A 35 24.61 2.53 27.59
N ASN A 36 25.86 2.94 27.49
CA ASN A 36 26.74 3.05 28.67
C ASN A 36 26.28 4.23 29.53
N GLU A 37 26.02 3.94 30.80
CA GLU A 37 25.87 4.93 31.88
C GLU A 37 27.20 5.67 32.09
N ALA A 38 27.24 6.96 31.75
CA ALA A 38 28.02 7.97 32.47
C ALA A 38 27.57 9.37 32.02
N ASP A 39 27.10 10.08 32.97
CA ASP A 39 27.00 11.49 33.22
C ASP A 39 25.61 12.10 33.29
N SER A 40 25.31 12.36 34.58
CA SER A 40 24.25 13.16 35.11
C SER A 40 24.30 14.63 34.64
N ILE A 41 23.09 15.19 34.48
CA ILE A 41 22.64 16.55 34.24
C ILE A 41 22.12 16.77 32.80
N HIS A 42 20.93 16.28 32.50
CA HIS A 42 19.95 16.91 31.64
C HIS A 42 18.54 16.56 32.11
N VAL A 43 18.10 17.34 33.07
CA VAL A 43 16.68 17.38 33.48
C VAL A 43 15.91 18.14 32.40
N ASP A 44 14.76 17.58 32.02
CA ASP A 44 13.53 18.19 31.50
C ASP A 44 13.26 18.34 30.02
N THR A 45 14.19 18.16 29.11
CA THR A 45 13.79 18.24 27.67
C THR A 45 13.17 16.93 27.16
N HIS A 46 13.61 15.79 27.67
CA HIS A 46 13.06 14.47 27.30
C HIS A 46 11.67 14.24 27.86
N THR A 47 11.43 14.63 29.12
CA THR A 47 10.11 14.52 29.77
C THR A 47 9.06 15.42 29.15
N LEU A 48 9.46 16.59 28.64
CA LEU A 48 8.54 17.49 27.94
C LEU A 48 8.23 17.02 26.52
N LEU A 49 9.17 16.31 25.86
CA LEU A 49 8.97 15.69 24.55
C LEU A 49 8.15 14.39 24.67
N ASP A 50 8.41 13.56 25.66
CA ASP A 50 7.62 12.33 25.92
C ASP A 50 6.19 12.66 26.35
N ASN A 51 5.97 13.65 27.22
CA ASN A 51 4.64 14.13 27.57
C ASN A 51 3.90 14.78 26.37
N LYS A 52 4.62 15.34 25.41
CA LYS A 52 4.02 15.88 24.19
C LYS A 52 3.71 14.80 23.16
N LEU A 53 4.46 13.69 23.16
CA LEU A 53 4.25 12.52 22.32
C LEU A 53 3.16 11.56 22.87
N GLU A 54 3.06 11.42 24.19
CA GLU A 54 2.00 10.62 24.84
C GLU A 54 0.59 11.18 24.60
N ASP A 55 0.48 12.46 24.20
CA ASP A 55 -0.81 13.13 24.07
C ASP A 55 -1.38 13.13 22.63
N VAL A 56 -0.63 12.63 21.64
CA VAL A 56 -1.07 12.56 20.23
C VAL A 56 -1.68 11.20 19.94
N THR A 57 -2.98 11.05 20.17
CA THR A 57 -3.72 9.82 19.86
C THR A 57 -4.71 10.05 18.71
N LYS A 58 -4.98 9.01 17.93
CA LYS A 58 -6.02 9.04 16.88
C LYS A 58 -7.36 9.53 17.45
N THR A 59 -7.73 9.08 18.64
CA THR A 59 -8.98 9.48 19.32
C THR A 59 -9.06 11.00 19.56
N LYS A 60 -7.94 11.67 19.82
CA LYS A 60 -7.90 13.16 19.93
C LYS A 60 -8.13 13.82 18.59
N GLY A 61 -7.52 13.30 17.52
CA GLY A 61 -7.77 13.77 16.16
C GLY A 61 -9.24 13.59 15.75
N ASP A 62 -9.82 12.43 16.03
CA ASP A 62 -11.23 12.14 15.77
C ASP A 62 -12.14 13.09 16.59
N SER A 63 -11.79 13.37 17.84
CA SER A 63 -12.54 14.32 18.70
C SER A 63 -12.45 15.75 18.18
N ALA A 64 -11.30 16.20 17.68
CA ALA A 64 -11.13 17.51 17.06
C ALA A 64 -11.97 17.60 15.77
N TYR A 65 -11.94 16.57 14.95
CA TYR A 65 -12.75 16.48 13.72
C TYR A 65 -14.25 16.58 14.02
N ILE A 66 -14.75 15.83 15.02
CA ILE A 66 -16.17 15.85 15.44
C ILE A 66 -16.59 17.25 15.95
N LYS A 67 -15.66 17.97 16.59
CA LYS A 67 -15.89 19.36 17.03
C LYS A 67 -15.73 20.39 15.91
N GLU A 68 -15.53 19.93 14.68
CA GLU A 68 -15.31 20.75 13.48
C GLU A 68 -14.01 21.59 13.55
N ASP A 69 -13.11 21.32 14.52
CA ASP A 69 -11.77 21.90 14.57
C ASP A 69 -10.83 21.10 13.63
N TYR A 70 -11.05 21.32 12.33
CA TYR A 70 -10.31 20.61 11.30
C TYR A 70 -8.82 20.97 11.29
N ALA A 71 -8.46 22.17 11.71
CA ALA A 71 -7.06 22.60 11.81
C ALA A 71 -6.31 21.80 12.89
N ALA A 72 -6.89 21.65 14.08
CA ALA A 72 -6.34 20.81 15.14
C ALA A 72 -6.32 19.33 14.72
N ALA A 73 -7.37 18.83 14.08
CA ALA A 73 -7.42 17.45 13.58
C ALA A 73 -6.28 17.16 12.60
N ILE A 74 -6.01 18.06 11.63
CA ILE A 74 -4.92 17.95 10.66
C ILE A 74 -3.58 17.86 11.39
N GLN A 75 -3.28 18.77 12.32
CA GLN A 75 -2.01 18.76 13.07
C GLN A 75 -1.80 17.44 13.82
N ILE A 76 -2.85 16.91 14.44
CA ILE A 76 -2.80 15.65 15.18
C ILE A 76 -2.55 14.47 14.24
N TYR A 77 -3.30 14.36 13.13
CA TYR A 77 -3.13 13.26 12.17
C TYR A 77 -1.77 13.31 11.48
N GLU A 78 -1.28 14.50 11.09
CA GLU A 78 0.08 14.65 10.53
C GLU A 78 1.17 14.25 11.53
N ALA A 79 0.99 14.59 12.82
CA ALA A 79 1.92 14.17 13.87
C ALA A 79 1.91 12.63 14.06
N LEU A 80 0.75 11.99 13.99
CA LEU A 80 0.64 10.54 14.05
C LEU A 80 1.36 9.85 12.88
N LEU A 81 1.21 10.39 11.68
CA LEU A 81 1.82 9.83 10.46
C LEU A 81 3.35 9.94 10.43
N LYS A 82 3.96 10.79 11.26
CA LYS A 82 5.42 10.81 11.45
C LYS A 82 5.95 9.55 12.13
N ASN A 83 5.11 8.86 12.90
CA ASN A 83 5.47 7.63 13.60
C ASN A 83 5.17 6.36 12.80
N GLY A 84 4.47 6.47 11.68
CA GLY A 84 4.13 5.37 10.81
C GLY A 84 2.89 5.64 9.98
N GLU A 85 2.74 4.90 8.89
CA GLU A 85 1.62 5.04 7.98
C GLU A 85 0.42 4.19 8.45
N ALA A 86 -0.78 4.78 8.43
CA ALA A 86 -2.02 4.10 8.75
C ALA A 86 -3.15 4.59 7.83
N ALA A 87 -3.86 3.65 7.20
CA ALA A 87 -4.88 3.97 6.20
C ALA A 87 -6.02 4.81 6.79
N ASP A 88 -6.45 4.50 7.99
CA ASP A 88 -7.53 5.21 8.69
C ASP A 88 -7.12 6.62 9.13
N VAL A 89 -5.82 6.84 9.44
CA VAL A 89 -5.28 8.17 9.75
C VAL A 89 -5.19 9.01 8.47
N TYR A 90 -4.68 8.46 7.37
CA TYR A 90 -4.69 9.13 6.07
C TYR A 90 -6.11 9.47 5.60
N TYR A 91 -7.06 8.54 5.78
CA TYR A 91 -8.46 8.77 5.44
C TYR A 91 -9.06 9.96 6.21
N ASN A 92 -8.87 10.01 7.53
CA ASN A 92 -9.39 11.08 8.38
C ASN A 92 -8.67 12.40 8.11
N LEU A 93 -7.37 12.38 7.81
CA LEU A 93 -6.62 13.54 7.35
C LEU A 93 -7.15 14.07 6.03
N GLY A 94 -7.42 13.18 5.07
CA GLY A 94 -8.08 13.52 3.80
C GLY A 94 -9.45 14.17 3.99
N ASN A 95 -10.28 13.61 4.89
CA ASN A 95 -11.56 14.20 5.27
C ASN A 95 -11.39 15.61 5.85
N SER A 96 -10.40 15.82 6.72
CA SER A 96 -10.12 17.11 7.35
C SER A 96 -9.69 18.17 6.31
N TYR A 97 -8.79 17.81 5.40
CA TYR A 97 -8.38 18.68 4.29
C TYR A 97 -9.53 19.01 3.35
N TYR A 98 -10.39 18.01 3.05
CA TYR A 98 -11.57 18.23 2.21
C TYR A 98 -12.54 19.26 2.85
N LYS A 99 -12.72 19.21 4.18
CA LYS A 99 -13.60 20.11 4.92
C LYS A 99 -13.12 21.57 4.88
N ILE A 100 -11.81 21.80 4.87
CA ILE A 100 -11.23 23.15 4.76
C ILE A 100 -11.00 23.61 3.31
N GLY A 101 -11.35 22.77 2.30
CA GLY A 101 -11.25 23.12 0.89
C GLY A 101 -9.88 22.84 0.23
N GLU A 102 -8.92 22.26 0.95
CA GLU A 102 -7.61 21.87 0.43
C GLU A 102 -7.70 20.58 -0.38
N ILE A 103 -8.28 20.69 -1.60
CA ILE A 103 -8.70 19.52 -2.40
C ILE A 103 -7.52 18.65 -2.84
N ALA A 104 -6.40 19.26 -3.25
CA ALA A 104 -5.21 18.49 -3.66
C ALA A 104 -4.67 17.62 -2.50
N LYS A 105 -4.59 18.19 -1.28
CA LYS A 105 -4.16 17.46 -0.08
C LYS A 105 -5.17 16.38 0.32
N ALA A 106 -6.46 16.63 0.15
CA ALA A 106 -7.48 15.62 0.39
C ALA A 106 -7.31 14.43 -0.57
N VAL A 107 -7.15 14.68 -1.87
CA VAL A 107 -6.89 13.64 -2.89
C VAL A 107 -5.64 12.85 -2.55
N LEU A 108 -4.52 13.52 -2.24
CA LEU A 108 -3.26 12.87 -1.87
C LEU A 108 -3.44 11.91 -0.70
N ASN A 109 -4.10 12.35 0.37
CA ASN A 109 -4.27 11.53 1.56
C ASN A 109 -5.26 10.37 1.34
N TYR A 110 -6.30 10.55 0.53
CA TYR A 110 -7.17 9.45 0.12
C TYR A 110 -6.45 8.43 -0.76
N GLU A 111 -5.56 8.87 -1.67
CA GLU A 111 -4.74 7.95 -2.48
C GLU A 111 -3.78 7.14 -1.60
N ARG A 112 -3.13 7.78 -0.62
CA ARG A 112 -2.27 7.09 0.36
C ARG A 112 -3.07 6.11 1.21
N ALA A 113 -4.27 6.48 1.65
CA ALA A 113 -5.16 5.57 2.37
C ALA A 113 -5.58 4.37 1.51
N LEU A 114 -5.92 4.62 0.24
CA LEU A 114 -6.34 3.58 -0.71
C LEU A 114 -5.18 2.65 -1.09
N LEU A 115 -3.95 3.16 -1.12
CA LEU A 115 -2.75 2.35 -1.35
C LEU A 115 -2.56 1.30 -0.23
N LEU A 116 -2.85 1.68 1.02
CA LEU A 116 -2.77 0.77 2.18
C LEU A 116 -4.00 -0.15 2.30
N GLN A 117 -5.19 0.34 1.93
CA GLN A 117 -6.47 -0.39 1.97
C GLN A 117 -7.23 -0.29 0.65
N PRO A 118 -6.75 -0.93 -0.41
CA PRO A 118 -7.32 -0.78 -1.76
C PRO A 118 -8.77 -1.29 -1.89
N GLY A 119 -9.20 -2.21 -1.01
CA GLY A 119 -10.56 -2.72 -0.97
C GLY A 119 -11.58 -1.83 -0.24
N ASN A 120 -11.14 -0.71 0.38
CA ASN A 120 -12.02 0.12 1.18
C ASN A 120 -12.92 1.02 0.30
N GLY A 121 -14.23 0.75 0.32
CA GLY A 121 -15.23 1.47 -0.47
C GLY A 121 -15.43 2.92 -0.04
N ASP A 122 -15.34 3.21 1.27
CA ASP A 122 -15.56 4.56 1.80
C ASP A 122 -14.42 5.51 1.37
N ILE A 123 -13.17 5.03 1.43
CA ILE A 123 -12.01 5.79 0.96
C ILE A 123 -12.17 6.10 -0.53
N ARG A 124 -12.57 5.09 -1.33
CA ARG A 124 -12.76 5.25 -2.78
C ARG A 124 -13.88 6.25 -3.09
N ALA A 125 -15.01 6.17 -2.40
CA ALA A 125 -16.12 7.09 -2.59
C ALA A 125 -15.71 8.54 -2.27
N ASN A 126 -15.01 8.79 -1.16
CA ASN A 126 -14.57 10.11 -0.79
C ASN A 126 -13.49 10.66 -1.75
N LEU A 127 -12.59 9.79 -2.24
CA LEU A 127 -11.64 10.14 -3.29
C LEU A 127 -12.34 10.61 -4.56
N GLU A 128 -13.36 9.89 -5.03
CA GLU A 128 -14.14 10.29 -6.22
C GLU A 128 -14.87 11.63 -6.00
N VAL A 129 -15.44 11.85 -4.81
CA VAL A 129 -16.06 13.13 -4.45
C VAL A 129 -15.03 14.28 -4.47
N ALA A 130 -13.81 14.05 -3.95
CA ALA A 130 -12.73 15.03 -3.99
C ALA A 130 -12.26 15.31 -5.42
N ARG A 131 -12.03 14.27 -6.23
CA ARG A 131 -11.65 14.36 -7.64
C ARG A 131 -12.71 15.08 -8.49
N ALA A 132 -13.99 14.95 -8.15
CA ALA A 132 -15.06 15.68 -8.83
C ALA A 132 -14.94 17.20 -8.68
N LYS A 133 -14.20 17.70 -7.67
CA LYS A 133 -13.94 19.13 -7.45
C LYS A 133 -12.67 19.62 -8.17
N THR A 134 -11.81 18.74 -8.68
CA THR A 134 -10.62 19.16 -9.44
C THR A 134 -11.00 19.70 -10.81
N ILE A 135 -10.15 20.58 -11.35
CA ILE A 135 -10.34 21.19 -12.68
C ILE A 135 -10.13 20.16 -13.77
N ASP A 136 -9.04 19.40 -13.68
CA ASP A 136 -8.65 18.42 -14.69
C ASP A 136 -9.50 17.15 -14.54
N LYS A 137 -10.46 16.97 -15.43
CA LYS A 137 -11.25 15.74 -15.47
C LYS A 137 -10.44 14.61 -16.08
N VAL A 138 -10.53 13.44 -15.46
CA VAL A 138 -9.93 12.21 -15.97
C VAL A 138 -10.97 11.50 -16.82
N GLU A 139 -10.73 11.43 -18.11
CA GLU A 139 -11.51 10.54 -18.96
C GLU A 139 -10.94 9.13 -18.83
N PRO A 140 -11.73 8.14 -18.39
CA PRO A 140 -11.25 6.78 -18.24
C PRO A 140 -10.82 6.24 -19.61
N VAL A 141 -9.55 5.84 -19.73
CA VAL A 141 -9.08 5.13 -20.91
C VAL A 141 -9.71 3.75 -20.95
N PRO A 142 -10.38 3.36 -22.06
CA PRO A 142 -10.96 2.05 -22.17
C PRO A 142 -9.90 0.94 -21.96
N GLU A 143 -10.04 0.16 -20.90
CA GLU A 143 -9.21 -1.00 -20.63
C GLU A 143 -9.88 -2.27 -21.15
N VAL A 144 -9.06 -3.26 -21.53
CA VAL A 144 -9.57 -4.60 -21.85
C VAL A 144 -10.26 -5.18 -20.61
N PHE A 145 -11.51 -5.63 -20.76
CA PHE A 145 -12.35 -6.13 -19.65
C PHE A 145 -11.62 -7.09 -18.71
N PHE A 146 -10.84 -8.03 -19.27
CA PHE A 146 -10.10 -9.01 -18.47
C PHE A 146 -9.02 -8.36 -17.58
N VAL A 147 -8.31 -7.34 -18.10
CA VAL A 147 -7.29 -6.60 -17.33
C VAL A 147 -7.94 -5.82 -16.20
N SER A 148 -9.03 -5.13 -16.48
CA SER A 148 -9.81 -4.40 -15.50
C SER A 148 -10.35 -5.32 -14.40
N TRP A 149 -10.84 -6.51 -14.77
CA TRP A 149 -11.33 -7.51 -13.82
C TRP A 149 -10.21 -8.03 -12.89
N ILE A 150 -9.02 -8.36 -13.43
CA ILE A 150 -7.86 -8.78 -12.61
C ILE A 150 -7.43 -7.65 -11.67
N LYS A 151 -7.32 -6.41 -12.15
CA LYS A 151 -7.00 -5.25 -11.31
C LYS A 151 -8.01 -5.08 -10.17
N SER A 152 -9.30 -5.20 -10.47
CA SER A 152 -10.37 -5.12 -9.47
C SER A 152 -10.24 -6.22 -8.43
N LEU A 153 -9.94 -7.46 -8.84
CA LEU A 153 -9.73 -8.58 -7.94
C LEU A 153 -8.49 -8.37 -7.07
N THR A 154 -7.37 -7.97 -7.65
CA THR A 154 -6.13 -7.67 -6.91
C THR A 154 -6.37 -6.58 -5.87
N ASN A 155 -7.08 -5.51 -6.25
CA ASN A 155 -7.40 -4.38 -5.39
C ASN A 155 -8.61 -4.59 -4.46
N SER A 156 -9.14 -5.82 -4.37
CA SER A 156 -10.25 -6.13 -3.45
C SER A 156 -9.79 -6.29 -2.00
N MET A 157 -8.51 -6.60 -1.77
CA MET A 157 -7.94 -6.85 -0.45
C MET A 157 -6.57 -6.17 -0.33
N SER A 158 -6.12 -5.95 0.92
CA SER A 158 -4.76 -5.45 1.22
C SER A 158 -3.69 -6.53 1.02
N VAL A 159 -2.41 -6.10 0.98
CA VAL A 159 -1.24 -7.00 0.92
C VAL A 159 -1.29 -8.06 2.01
N ASP A 160 -1.55 -7.63 3.26
CA ASP A 160 -1.59 -8.53 4.43
C ASP A 160 -2.75 -9.52 4.35
N ALA A 161 -3.91 -9.08 3.84
CA ALA A 161 -5.05 -9.97 3.65
C ALA A 161 -4.73 -11.05 2.59
N TRP A 162 -4.15 -10.68 1.45
CA TRP A 162 -3.72 -11.64 0.43
C TRP A 162 -2.64 -12.60 0.96
N ALA A 163 -1.65 -12.10 1.72
CA ALA A 163 -0.63 -12.94 2.34
C ALA A 163 -1.25 -13.93 3.35
N THR A 164 -2.20 -13.48 4.17
CA THR A 164 -2.93 -14.33 5.12
C THR A 164 -3.71 -15.43 4.39
N TRP A 165 -4.45 -15.09 3.33
CA TRP A 165 -5.15 -16.08 2.51
C TRP A 165 -4.20 -17.07 1.84
N GLY A 166 -3.02 -16.61 1.40
CA GLY A 166 -1.95 -17.47 0.88
C GLY A 166 -1.49 -18.50 1.90
N ILE A 167 -1.24 -18.08 3.14
CA ILE A 167 -0.80 -18.97 4.23
C ILE A 167 -1.91 -19.97 4.61
N VAL A 168 -3.14 -19.49 4.80
CA VAL A 168 -4.29 -20.34 5.18
C VAL A 168 -4.56 -21.39 4.10
N SER A 169 -4.61 -20.97 2.81
CA SER A 169 -4.83 -21.91 1.71
C SER A 169 -3.70 -22.91 1.56
N PHE A 170 -2.45 -22.54 1.85
CA PHE A 170 -1.31 -23.45 1.84
C PHE A 170 -1.40 -24.52 2.95
N ILE A 171 -1.80 -24.12 4.16
CA ILE A 171 -2.03 -25.09 5.26
C ILE A 171 -3.14 -26.06 4.90
N LEU A 172 -4.25 -25.59 4.34
CA LEU A 172 -5.35 -26.42 3.87
C LEU A 172 -4.93 -27.35 2.73
N LEU A 173 -4.05 -26.89 1.84
CA LEU A 173 -3.45 -27.69 0.77
C LEU A 173 -2.68 -28.89 1.33
N ILE A 174 -1.88 -28.68 2.39
CA ILE A 174 -1.15 -29.78 3.06
C ILE A 174 -2.13 -30.80 3.64
N ILE A 175 -3.21 -30.34 4.26
CA ILE A 175 -4.27 -31.22 4.80
C ILE A 175 -4.96 -32.01 3.68
N ALA A 176 -5.33 -31.34 2.58
CA ALA A 176 -5.94 -32.01 1.43
C ALA A 176 -5.02 -33.07 0.83
N PHE A 177 -3.73 -32.77 0.74
CA PHE A 177 -2.70 -33.69 0.26
C PHE A 177 -2.50 -34.89 1.21
N TYR A 178 -2.58 -34.66 2.53
CA TYR A 178 -2.56 -35.73 3.51
C TYR A 178 -3.74 -36.71 3.28
N PHE A 179 -4.95 -36.21 3.12
CA PHE A 179 -6.12 -37.07 2.84
C PHE A 179 -5.99 -37.80 1.51
N PHE A 180 -5.47 -37.16 0.48
CA PHE A 180 -5.23 -37.79 -0.82
C PHE A 180 -4.29 -39.00 -0.73
N ILE A 181 -3.21 -38.88 0.07
CA ILE A 181 -2.20 -39.96 0.19
C ILE A 181 -2.62 -41.05 1.16
N PHE A 182 -3.08 -40.67 2.36
CA PHE A 182 -3.23 -41.61 3.48
C PHE A 182 -4.63 -42.16 3.66
N SER A 183 -5.66 -41.55 3.08
CA SER A 183 -7.02 -42.10 3.20
C SER A 183 -7.15 -43.48 2.51
N LYS A 184 -7.90 -44.37 3.15
CA LYS A 184 -8.30 -45.67 2.54
C LYS A 184 -9.58 -45.53 1.71
N GLN A 185 -10.37 -44.48 1.94
CA GLN A 185 -11.64 -44.28 1.26
C GLN A 185 -11.42 -43.54 -0.07
N ILE A 186 -11.93 -44.12 -1.15
CA ILE A 186 -11.79 -43.56 -2.51
C ILE A 186 -12.42 -42.16 -2.60
N MET A 187 -13.53 -41.93 -1.88
CA MET A 187 -14.24 -40.64 -1.86
C MET A 187 -13.37 -39.51 -1.27
N LEU A 188 -12.71 -39.78 -0.14
CA LEU A 188 -11.79 -38.81 0.49
C LEU A 188 -10.54 -38.52 -0.37
N LYS A 189 -10.06 -39.54 -1.13
CA LYS A 189 -8.96 -39.31 -2.08
C LYS A 189 -9.38 -38.37 -3.21
N LYS A 190 -10.58 -38.57 -3.78
CA LYS A 190 -11.10 -37.68 -4.84
C LYS A 190 -11.31 -36.26 -4.33
N ILE A 191 -11.90 -36.10 -3.16
CA ILE A 191 -12.08 -34.79 -2.52
C ILE A 191 -10.72 -34.12 -2.26
N GLY A 192 -9.77 -34.86 -1.65
CA GLY A 192 -8.42 -34.37 -1.39
C GLY A 192 -7.67 -33.93 -2.65
N PHE A 193 -7.84 -34.65 -3.76
CA PHE A 193 -7.22 -34.30 -5.03
C PHE A 193 -7.83 -33.02 -5.63
N ILE A 194 -9.16 -32.96 -5.73
CA ILE A 194 -9.85 -31.81 -6.33
C ILE A 194 -9.64 -30.54 -5.47
N SER A 195 -9.84 -30.65 -4.15
CA SER A 195 -9.60 -29.51 -3.24
C SER A 195 -8.13 -29.11 -3.23
N GLY A 196 -7.20 -30.05 -3.35
CA GLY A 196 -5.77 -29.76 -3.47
C GLY A 196 -5.42 -28.92 -4.68
N ILE A 197 -6.00 -29.21 -5.85
CA ILE A 197 -5.78 -28.40 -7.05
C ILE A 197 -6.34 -27.00 -6.88
N ILE A 198 -7.56 -26.84 -6.34
CA ILE A 198 -8.19 -25.55 -6.11
C ILE A 198 -7.35 -24.72 -5.12
N LEU A 199 -6.95 -25.32 -4.00
CA LEU A 199 -6.14 -24.64 -2.97
C LEU A 199 -4.76 -24.26 -3.49
N LEU A 200 -4.15 -25.06 -4.36
CA LEU A 200 -2.90 -24.72 -5.03
C LEU A 200 -3.05 -23.45 -5.89
N ILE A 201 -4.12 -23.39 -6.70
CA ILE A 201 -4.40 -22.20 -7.52
C ILE A 201 -4.61 -20.97 -6.63
N VAL A 202 -5.42 -21.08 -5.57
CA VAL A 202 -5.67 -19.99 -4.62
C VAL A 202 -4.36 -19.53 -3.97
N THR A 203 -3.50 -20.45 -3.52
CA THR A 203 -2.21 -20.13 -2.92
C THR A 203 -1.31 -19.35 -3.89
N VAL A 204 -1.20 -19.81 -5.14
CA VAL A 204 -0.38 -19.16 -6.16
C VAL A 204 -0.93 -17.77 -6.49
N CYS A 205 -2.23 -17.66 -6.75
CA CYS A 205 -2.87 -16.36 -7.06
C CYS A 205 -2.73 -15.37 -5.91
N SER A 206 -2.97 -15.80 -4.65
CA SER A 206 -2.83 -14.93 -3.49
C SER A 206 -1.41 -14.39 -3.34
N ASN A 207 -0.38 -15.22 -3.57
CA ASN A 207 1.02 -14.77 -3.52
C ASN A 207 1.35 -13.80 -4.66
N LEU A 208 0.85 -14.04 -5.88
CA LEU A 208 1.05 -13.12 -7.00
C LEU A 208 0.41 -11.76 -6.74
N PHE A 209 -0.83 -11.73 -6.23
CA PHE A 209 -1.54 -10.49 -5.90
C PHE A 209 -0.87 -9.74 -4.75
N ALA A 210 -0.45 -10.44 -3.69
CA ALA A 210 0.31 -9.85 -2.59
C ALA A 210 1.63 -9.24 -3.08
N SER A 211 2.36 -9.93 -3.95
CA SER A 211 3.63 -9.45 -4.52
C SER A 211 3.44 -8.20 -5.37
N GLN A 212 2.42 -8.20 -6.24
CA GLN A 212 2.09 -7.05 -7.10
C GLN A 212 1.71 -5.82 -6.27
N GLN A 213 0.85 -5.99 -5.26
CA GLN A 213 0.47 -4.88 -4.39
C GLN A 213 1.64 -4.37 -3.54
N LYS A 214 2.50 -5.29 -3.02
CA LYS A 214 3.72 -4.90 -2.31
C LYS A 214 4.64 -4.04 -3.19
N GLU A 215 4.78 -4.39 -4.46
CA GLU A 215 5.57 -3.60 -5.41
C GLU A 215 5.02 -2.19 -5.56
N HIS A 216 3.69 -2.02 -5.70
CA HIS A 216 3.06 -0.70 -5.74
C HIS A 216 3.25 0.10 -4.44
N LEU A 217 3.25 -0.59 -3.29
CA LEU A 217 3.43 0.02 -1.97
C LEU A 217 4.87 0.52 -1.76
N VAL A 218 5.87 -0.22 -2.26
CA VAL A 218 7.29 0.11 -2.11
C VAL A 218 7.74 1.09 -3.20
N ASN A 219 7.37 0.83 -4.45
CA ASN A 219 7.75 1.64 -5.61
C ASN A 219 6.64 2.65 -5.93
N ARG A 220 6.45 3.63 -5.04
CA ARG A 220 5.46 4.69 -5.23
C ARG A 220 5.83 5.52 -6.45
N SER A 221 5.21 5.25 -7.56
CA SER A 221 5.43 5.96 -8.82
C SER A 221 4.28 6.93 -9.15
N GLU A 222 3.28 7.04 -8.30
CA GLU A 222 2.16 7.94 -8.49
C GLU A 222 2.31 9.18 -7.61
N ALA A 223 2.00 10.35 -8.16
CA ALA A 223 2.08 11.63 -7.47
C ALA A 223 0.83 12.48 -7.77
N ILE A 224 0.55 13.41 -6.88
CA ILE A 224 -0.53 14.39 -7.01
C ILE A 224 0.07 15.76 -7.26
N VAL A 225 -0.49 16.50 -8.22
CA VAL A 225 -0.14 17.90 -8.45
C VAL A 225 -0.66 18.73 -7.28
N MET A 226 0.26 19.46 -6.61
CA MET A 226 -0.04 20.25 -5.41
C MET A 226 -0.21 21.74 -5.70
N ASN A 227 0.42 22.23 -6.78
CA ASN A 227 0.32 23.64 -7.16
C ASN A 227 -1.01 23.91 -7.88
N PRO A 228 -1.62 25.09 -7.71
CA PRO A 228 -2.86 25.47 -8.39
C PRO A 228 -2.81 25.27 -9.91
N SER A 229 -1.64 25.53 -10.51
CA SER A 229 -1.34 25.19 -11.89
C SER A 229 0.15 24.94 -12.08
N VAL A 230 0.50 23.99 -12.95
CA VAL A 230 1.89 23.69 -13.33
C VAL A 230 1.96 23.48 -14.85
N THR A 231 2.93 24.14 -15.48
CA THR A 231 3.20 23.93 -16.90
C THR A 231 4.08 22.72 -17.10
N VAL A 232 3.59 21.73 -17.85
CA VAL A 232 4.38 20.57 -18.27
C VAL A 232 5.22 20.95 -19.47
N ARG A 233 6.50 20.64 -19.41
CA ARG A 233 7.51 21.04 -20.40
C ARG A 233 8.08 19.84 -21.17
N SER A 234 8.64 20.11 -22.34
CA SER A 234 9.28 19.08 -23.19
C SER A 234 10.65 18.63 -22.66
N THR A 235 11.31 19.44 -21.84
CA THR A 235 12.64 19.19 -21.27
C THR A 235 12.67 19.60 -19.80
N PRO A 236 13.58 19.04 -18.98
CA PRO A 236 13.71 19.38 -17.55
C PRO A 236 14.38 20.75 -17.35
N SER A 237 13.76 21.81 -17.84
CA SER A 237 14.28 23.17 -17.85
C SER A 237 13.16 24.20 -17.97
N GLU A 238 13.32 25.36 -17.35
CA GLU A 238 12.39 26.49 -17.49
C GLU A 238 12.30 27.02 -18.94
N SER A 239 13.34 26.81 -19.76
CA SER A 239 13.36 27.16 -21.18
C SER A 239 12.70 26.12 -22.08
N GLY A 240 12.30 24.96 -21.55
CA GLY A 240 11.61 23.92 -22.31
C GLY A 240 10.28 24.39 -22.88
N THR A 241 9.92 23.91 -24.08
CA THR A 241 8.65 24.21 -24.68
C THR A 241 7.49 23.78 -23.79
N SER A 242 6.51 24.66 -23.56
CA SER A 242 5.26 24.34 -22.88
C SER A 242 4.44 23.34 -23.71
N LEU A 243 4.08 22.20 -23.13
CA LEU A 243 3.28 21.17 -23.76
C LEU A 243 1.80 21.31 -23.39
N PHE A 244 1.52 21.35 -22.10
CA PHE A 244 0.17 21.52 -21.53
C PHE A 244 0.28 22.01 -20.07
N ILE A 245 -0.87 22.34 -19.49
CA ILE A 245 -0.96 22.78 -18.08
C ILE A 245 -1.73 21.72 -17.31
N LEU A 246 -1.29 21.46 -16.07
CA LEU A 246 -2.00 20.66 -15.10
C LEU A 246 -2.42 21.50 -13.91
N HIS A 247 -3.51 21.11 -13.27
CA HIS A 247 -4.04 21.80 -12.09
C HIS A 247 -3.93 20.89 -10.85
N GLU A 248 -4.07 21.49 -9.68
CA GLU A 248 -4.02 20.82 -8.41
C GLU A 248 -4.99 19.63 -8.31
N GLY A 249 -4.58 18.60 -7.57
CA GLY A 249 -5.36 17.38 -7.40
C GLY A 249 -5.29 16.39 -8.58
N ARG A 250 -4.60 16.74 -9.69
CA ARG A 250 -4.38 15.81 -10.79
C ARG A 250 -3.38 14.74 -10.41
N LYS A 251 -3.76 13.47 -10.60
CA LYS A 251 -2.88 12.31 -10.42
C LYS A 251 -2.01 12.10 -11.66
N VAL A 252 -0.72 11.84 -11.46
CA VAL A 252 0.27 11.60 -12.51
C VAL A 252 1.17 10.43 -12.11
N SER A 253 1.70 9.70 -13.10
CA SER A 253 2.72 8.66 -12.88
C SER A 253 4.11 9.24 -13.09
N VAL A 254 5.00 9.13 -12.11
CA VAL A 254 6.40 9.54 -12.21
C VAL A 254 7.17 8.47 -12.98
N LYS A 255 7.76 8.83 -14.11
CA LYS A 255 8.54 7.95 -14.98
C LYS A 255 10.02 7.98 -14.66
N ASP A 256 10.55 9.18 -14.46
CA ASP A 256 11.94 9.40 -14.09
C ASP A 256 12.01 10.27 -12.83
N ASN A 257 12.66 9.74 -11.81
CA ASN A 257 12.89 10.36 -10.51
C ASN A 257 14.38 10.63 -10.25
N SER A 258 15.24 10.52 -11.25
CA SER A 258 16.70 10.64 -11.12
C SER A 258 17.14 12.08 -10.81
N MET A 259 16.41 13.07 -11.28
CA MET A 259 16.70 14.49 -11.06
C MET A 259 16.04 15.02 -9.80
N LYS A 260 16.75 15.88 -9.03
CA LYS A 260 16.19 16.48 -7.81
C LYS A 260 15.12 17.54 -8.11
N GLU A 261 15.35 18.37 -9.13
CA GLU A 261 14.54 19.56 -9.41
C GLU A 261 13.40 19.29 -10.38
N TRP A 262 13.53 18.29 -11.25
CA TRP A 262 12.58 17.97 -12.29
C TRP A 262 12.20 16.50 -12.24
N LYS A 263 10.92 16.21 -12.55
CA LYS A 263 10.38 14.85 -12.66
C LYS A 263 9.72 14.67 -14.01
N GLU A 264 10.03 13.55 -14.67
CA GLU A 264 9.28 13.15 -15.86
C GLU A 264 7.99 12.47 -15.40
N ILE A 265 6.89 13.01 -15.88
CA ILE A 265 5.56 12.49 -15.55
C ILE A 265 4.88 11.93 -16.80
N ARG A 266 3.97 11.00 -16.57
CA ARG A 266 3.06 10.46 -17.58
C ARG A 266 1.63 10.55 -17.07
N LEU A 267 0.73 10.98 -17.96
CA LEU A 267 -0.71 10.97 -17.72
C LEU A 267 -1.33 9.63 -18.16
N GLU A 268 -2.55 9.37 -17.72
CA GLU A 268 -3.33 8.19 -18.09
C GLU A 268 -3.60 8.11 -19.60
N ASP A 269 -3.76 9.27 -20.28
CA ASP A 269 -3.93 9.37 -21.74
C ASP A 269 -2.62 9.16 -22.54
N GLY A 270 -1.52 8.89 -21.82
CA GLY A 270 -0.21 8.59 -22.40
C GLY A 270 0.68 9.80 -22.66
N LYS A 271 0.20 11.05 -22.46
CA LYS A 271 1.04 12.25 -22.56
C LYS A 271 2.16 12.22 -21.55
N VAL A 272 3.35 12.65 -21.98
CA VAL A 272 4.58 12.67 -21.18
C VAL A 272 5.17 14.07 -21.18
N GLY A 273 5.83 14.45 -20.11
CA GLY A 273 6.59 15.70 -20.02
C GLY A 273 7.19 15.92 -18.64
N TRP A 274 7.85 17.04 -18.47
CA TRP A 274 8.61 17.37 -17.27
C TRP A 274 7.90 18.44 -16.45
N VAL A 275 7.89 18.23 -15.13
CA VAL A 275 7.38 19.19 -14.14
C VAL A 275 8.43 19.44 -13.06
N PRO A 276 8.42 20.61 -12.39
CA PRO A 276 9.24 20.84 -11.21
C PRO A 276 8.87 19.83 -10.10
N ALA A 277 9.88 19.28 -9.45
CA ALA A 277 9.67 18.31 -8.36
C ALA A 277 8.86 18.89 -7.19
N SER A 278 8.97 20.20 -6.96
CA SER A 278 8.20 20.93 -5.92
C SER A 278 6.71 21.06 -6.23
N ALA A 279 6.30 20.80 -7.48
CA ALA A 279 4.90 20.94 -7.90
C ALA A 279 4.06 19.68 -7.67
N ILE A 280 4.70 18.55 -7.36
CA ILE A 280 4.04 17.26 -7.16
C ILE A 280 4.46 16.61 -5.84
N GLU A 281 3.57 15.81 -5.25
CA GLU A 281 3.82 15.04 -4.03
C GLU A 281 3.38 13.59 -4.21
N VAL A 282 4.22 12.64 -3.72
CA VAL A 282 4.01 11.18 -3.79
C VAL A 282 3.25 10.66 -2.58
#